data_8b0d60b060c7b01a659f372b3c70bd09
#
_entry.id   8b0d60b060c7b01a659f372b3c70bd09
#
_cell.length_a   1.000
_cell.length_b   1.000
_cell.length_c   1.000
_cell.angle_alpha   90.00
_cell.angle_beta   90.00
_cell.angle_gamma   90.00
#
_symmetry.space_group_name_H-M   'P 1'
#
loop_
_entity.id
_entity.type
_entity.pdbx_description
1 polymer ?
#
loop_
_entity_poly.entity_id
_entity_poly.type
_entity_poly.pdbx_seq_one_letter_code
_entity_poly.pdbx_strand_id
1 'polypeptide(L)' 'YAIHVDIPDVPGSLAQTATILALHGLSIKNIGIMHSREFQEGALRIEFYDEPTEQKAVEVLRKSHYTIYE' A
#
# COMPACT_ATOMS: atom_id res chain seq x y z
N TYR A 1 6.47 10.89 -1.38
CA TYR A 1 5.61 10.27 -0.33
C TYR A 1 5.22 8.86 -0.76
N ALA A 2 6.02 7.90 -0.33
CA ALA A 2 5.82 6.51 -0.71
C ALA A 2 5.84 5.60 0.51
N ILE A 3 5.04 4.54 0.46
CA ILE A 3 5.04 3.50 1.48
C ILE A 3 5.22 2.13 0.83
N HIS A 4 5.63 1.17 1.61
CA HIS A 4 5.76 -0.22 1.17
C HIS A 4 4.83 -1.08 2.01
N VAL A 5 4.00 -1.86 1.35
CA VAL A 5 3.02 -2.73 2.00
C VAL A 5 3.40 -4.17 1.74
N ASP A 6 3.60 -4.92 2.81
CA ASP A 6 3.89 -6.36 2.70
C ASP A 6 2.62 -7.10 2.30
N ILE A 7 2.69 -7.90 1.22
CA ILE A 7 1.52 -8.57 0.66
C ILE A 7 1.81 -10.07 0.45
N PRO A 8 1.07 -10.94 1.13
CA PRO A 8 1.27 -12.38 0.97
C PRO A 8 0.71 -12.94 -0.34
N ASP A 9 -0.35 -12.34 -0.87
CA ASP A 9 -0.99 -12.77 -2.11
C ASP A 9 -1.01 -11.58 -3.08
N VAL A 10 -0.01 -11.52 -3.95
CA VAL A 10 0.21 -10.35 -4.78
C VAL A 10 -1.01 -9.92 -5.60
N PRO A 11 -1.66 -10.79 -6.41
CA PRO A 11 -2.80 -10.33 -7.21
C PRO A 11 -3.99 -9.90 -6.36
N GLY A 12 -4.36 -10.69 -5.36
CA GLY A 12 -5.51 -10.38 -4.51
C GLY A 12 -5.26 -9.18 -3.62
N SER A 13 -4.06 -9.09 -3.06
CA SER A 13 -3.70 -7.97 -2.17
C SER A 13 -3.61 -6.64 -2.92
N LEU A 14 -3.16 -6.67 -4.18
CA LEU A 14 -3.13 -5.45 -5.00
C LEU A 14 -4.54 -4.89 -5.18
N ALA A 15 -5.48 -5.73 -5.58
CA ALA A 15 -6.87 -5.33 -5.78
C ALA A 15 -7.50 -4.83 -4.48
N GLN A 16 -7.30 -5.56 -3.39
CA GLN A 16 -7.83 -5.20 -2.09
C GLN A 16 -7.30 -3.87 -1.59
N THR A 17 -5.99 -3.68 -1.66
CA THR A 17 -5.35 -2.44 -1.21
C THR A 17 -5.86 -1.24 -2.00
N ALA A 18 -5.91 -1.37 -3.32
CA ALA A 18 -6.41 -0.30 -4.18
C ALA A 18 -7.86 0.04 -3.87
N THR A 19 -8.70 -0.98 -3.65
CA THR A 19 -10.10 -0.80 -3.32
C THR A 19 -10.27 -0.08 -1.98
N ILE A 20 -9.52 -0.49 -0.96
CA ILE A 20 -9.59 0.13 0.37
C ILE A 20 -9.24 1.62 0.28
N LEU A 21 -8.16 1.95 -0.42
CA LEU A 21 -7.75 3.35 -0.56
C LEU A 21 -8.77 4.16 -1.35
N ALA A 22 -9.35 3.58 -2.40
CA ALA A 22 -10.39 4.25 -3.18
C ALA A 22 -11.65 4.52 -2.36
N LEU A 23 -12.06 3.57 -1.52
CA LEU A 23 -13.23 3.73 -0.66
C LEU A 23 -13.06 4.87 0.35
N HIS A 24 -11.83 5.14 0.76
CA HIS A 24 -11.54 6.25 1.67
C HIS A 24 -11.21 7.56 0.93
N GLY A 25 -11.38 7.58 -0.40
CA GLY A 25 -11.15 8.78 -1.18
C GLY A 25 -9.70 9.21 -1.28
N LEU A 26 -8.78 8.27 -1.09
CA LEU A 26 -7.34 8.57 -1.12
C LEU A 26 -6.80 8.41 -2.54
N SER A 27 -6.21 9.47 -3.07
CA SER A 27 -5.66 9.47 -4.42
C SER A 27 -4.26 8.88 -4.44
N ILE A 28 -4.06 7.89 -5.29
CA ILE A 28 -2.77 7.24 -5.48
C ILE A 28 -2.08 7.87 -6.70
N LYS A 29 -0.83 8.30 -6.52
CA LYS A 29 -0.03 8.81 -7.62
C LYS A 29 0.51 7.68 -8.48
N ASN A 30 1.01 6.64 -7.83
CA ASN A 30 1.57 5.48 -8.52
C ASN A 30 1.52 4.27 -7.59
N ILE A 31 1.39 3.09 -8.17
CA ILE A 31 1.41 1.84 -7.42
C ILE A 31 2.15 0.79 -8.25
N GLY A 32 3.03 0.05 -7.60
CA GLY A 32 3.81 -0.98 -8.28
C GLY A 32 4.09 -2.15 -7.37
N ILE A 33 4.35 -3.29 -7.98
CA ILE A 33 4.72 -4.50 -7.26
C ILE A 33 6.24 -4.57 -7.20
N MET A 34 6.79 -4.80 -6.01
CA MET A 34 8.21 -4.96 -5.81
C MET A 34 8.52 -6.38 -5.37
N HIS A 35 9.56 -6.94 -5.97
CA HIS A 35 10.10 -8.22 -5.55
C HIS A 35 11.53 -7.98 -5.07
N SER A 36 11.79 -8.28 -3.81
CA SER A 36 13.14 -8.17 -3.27
C SER A 36 13.41 -9.36 -2.35
N ARG A 37 14.70 -9.55 -2.04
CA ARG A 37 15.08 -10.62 -1.11
C ARG A 37 14.54 -10.38 0.29
N GLU A 38 14.30 -9.13 0.63
CA GLU A 38 13.76 -8.75 1.94
C GLU A 38 12.27 -9.05 2.06
N PHE A 39 11.57 -9.06 0.94
CA PHE A 39 10.12 -9.30 0.90
C PHE A 39 9.89 -10.58 0.09
N GLN A 40 10.03 -11.71 0.75
CA GLN A 40 9.97 -13.03 0.10
C GLN A 40 8.66 -13.25 -0.65
N GLU A 41 7.57 -12.68 -0.15
CA GLU A 41 6.25 -12.84 -0.73
C GLU A 41 5.85 -11.69 -1.62
N GLY A 42 6.66 -10.63 -1.65
CA GLY A 42 6.39 -9.46 -2.46
C GLY A 42 5.89 -8.28 -1.63
N ALA A 43 5.95 -7.11 -2.20
CA ALA A 43 5.48 -5.89 -1.58
C ALA A 43 4.90 -4.95 -2.62
N LEU A 44 3.97 -4.10 -2.19
CA LEU A 44 3.47 -3.00 -3.00
C LEU A 44 4.20 -1.73 -2.60
N ARG A 45 4.66 -0.97 -3.60
CA ARG A 45 5.13 0.39 -3.38
C ARG A 45 4.04 1.33 -3.85
N ILE A 46 3.54 2.15 -2.94
CA ILE A 46 2.45 3.08 -3.24
C ILE A 46 2.94 4.49 -3.03
N GLU A 47 2.83 5.33 -4.06
CA GLU A 47 3.19 6.74 -3.98
C GLU A 47 1.94 7.60 -3.88
N PHE A 48 2.03 8.65 -3.08
CA PHE A 48 0.96 9.61 -2.88
C PHE A 48 1.41 11.01 -3.29
N TYR A 49 0.46 11.90 -3.53
CA TYR A 49 0.75 13.27 -3.94
C TYR A 49 1.22 14.17 -2.79
N ASP A 50 0.79 13.85 -1.56
CA ASP A 50 1.11 14.67 -0.41
C ASP A 50 1.19 13.83 0.86
N GLU A 51 1.75 14.41 1.90
CA GLU A 51 1.95 13.75 3.18
C GLU A 51 0.65 13.41 3.91
N PRO A 52 -0.35 14.30 3.98
CA PRO A 52 -1.61 13.95 4.66
C PRO A 52 -2.28 12.71 4.06
N THR A 53 -2.27 12.57 2.75
CA THR A 53 -2.83 11.39 2.07
C THR A 53 -2.04 10.13 2.44
N GLU A 54 -0.70 10.23 2.45
CA GLU A 54 0.15 9.12 2.85
C GLU A 54 -0.15 8.66 4.27
N GLN A 55 -0.23 9.60 5.21
CA GLN A 55 -0.50 9.27 6.60
C GLN A 55 -1.86 8.63 6.78
N LYS A 56 -2.86 9.13 6.10
CA LYS A 56 -4.20 8.56 6.15
C LYS A 56 -4.22 7.14 5.58
N ALA A 57 -3.50 6.92 4.48
CA ALA A 57 -3.38 5.61 3.86
C ALA A 57 -2.73 4.60 4.81
N VAL A 58 -1.66 5.01 5.49
CA VAL A 58 -0.99 4.16 6.48
C VAL A 58 -1.96 3.76 7.59
N GLU A 59 -2.70 4.72 8.13
CA GLU A 59 -3.68 4.46 9.18
C GLU A 59 -4.74 3.47 8.72
N VAL A 60 -5.32 3.69 7.55
CA VAL A 60 -6.38 2.85 6.98
C VAL A 60 -5.89 1.43 6.75
N LEU A 61 -4.70 1.28 6.16
CA LEU A 61 -4.15 -0.04 5.85
C LEU A 61 -3.75 -0.79 7.11
N ARG A 62 -3.24 -0.11 8.13
CA ARG A 62 -2.92 -0.76 9.40
C ARG A 62 -4.18 -1.28 10.08
N LYS A 63 -5.27 -0.55 10.00
CA LYS A 63 -6.56 -1.01 10.52
C LYS A 63 -7.07 -2.25 9.78
N SER A 64 -6.66 -2.42 8.55
CA SER A 64 -7.02 -3.59 7.74
C SER A 64 -5.99 -4.73 7.89
N HIS A 65 -5.10 -4.63 8.87
CA HIS A 65 -4.11 -5.66 9.23
C HIS A 65 -2.98 -5.83 8.21
N TYR A 66 -2.69 -4.79 7.42
CA TYR A 66 -1.53 -4.79 6.55
C TYR A 66 -0.29 -4.32 7.30
N THR A 67 0.85 -4.89 6.98
CA THR A 67 2.15 -4.46 7.50
C THR A 67 2.72 -3.40 6.57
N ILE A 68 3.04 -2.23 7.12
CA ILE A 68 3.49 -1.07 6.36
C ILE A 68 4.94 -0.75 6.72
N TYR A 69 5.76 -0.53 5.70
CA TYR A 69 7.13 -0.03 5.85
C TYR A 69 7.22 1.36 5.21
N GLU A 70 7.70 2.31 5.94
CA GLU A 70 7.89 3.67 5.47
C GLU A 70 9.34 3.98 5.00
#